data_042677c97dc564adf0880d2e0262158f
#
_entry.id   042677c97dc564adf0880d2e0262158f
#
_cell.length_a   1.000
_cell.length_b   1.000
_cell.length_c   1.000
_cell.angle_alpha   90.00
_cell.angle_beta   90.00
_cell.angle_gamma   90.00
#
_symmetry.space_group_name_H-M   'P 1'
#
loop_
_entity.id
_entity.type
_entity.pdbx_description
1 polymer ?
#
loop_
_entity_poly.entity_id
_entity_poly.type
_entity_poly.pdbx_seq_one_letter_code
_entity_poly.pdbx_strand_id
1 'polypeptide(L)'
;MKQTEILLTIKLHQELFIDPKRVRLLKEIKECGSINQAAKNAKVSYKSAWDHLEAMNKISPKPLLERNIGGKNGGGTSLTTYAKRLLQLYDLLEQTQEHAFHILQDETIPLNSLLSATAKFSLQSSARNQFFGKVASQHIVDSRCIVAVNIQDLPHPLHVSITMRSAERLRLITEKEVMIMFKAPWVKISATPLEEKNNLFQATILSMQNEEAIVQLKDSSIEFCASIHSQDGWKVGQDVWLHVDPEQIILATLK
;
A
#
# COMPACT_ATOMS: atom_id res chain seq x y z
N MET A 1 3.82 -24.59 14.69
CA MET A 1 4.26 -23.60 13.68
C MET A 1 5.38 -22.78 14.29
N LYS A 2 6.52 -22.61 13.62
CA LYS A 2 7.54 -21.67 14.06
C LYS A 2 6.97 -20.27 13.87
N GLN A 3 6.76 -19.53 14.95
CA GLN A 3 6.30 -18.15 14.90
C GLN A 3 7.48 -17.30 14.43
N THR A 4 7.35 -16.65 13.29
CA THR A 4 8.34 -15.69 12.80
C THR A 4 8.14 -14.38 13.53
N GLU A 5 9.21 -13.83 14.13
CA GLU A 5 9.20 -12.55 14.81
C GLU A 5 10.17 -11.61 14.08
N ILE A 6 9.71 -10.45 13.71
CA ILE A 6 10.52 -9.40 13.09
C ILE A 6 10.83 -8.35 14.16
N LEU A 7 12.10 -8.12 14.43
CA LEU A 7 12.54 -7.14 15.43
C LEU A 7 12.90 -5.81 14.78
N LEU A 8 12.06 -4.79 14.97
CA LEU A 8 12.34 -3.45 14.49
C LEU A 8 13.35 -2.76 15.40
N THR A 9 14.44 -2.29 14.82
CA THR A 9 15.47 -1.51 15.50
C THR A 9 15.74 -0.22 14.73
N ILE A 10 15.69 0.91 15.42
CA ILE A 10 15.99 2.22 14.83
C ILE A 10 17.28 2.75 15.45
N LYS A 11 18.23 3.15 14.60
CA LYS A 11 19.47 3.81 14.98
C LYS A 11 19.42 5.28 14.55
N LEU A 12 19.95 6.17 15.40
CA LEU A 12 20.25 7.55 15.05
C LEU A 12 21.77 7.76 15.19
N HIS A 13 22.38 8.37 14.20
CA HIS A 13 23.84 8.59 14.16
C HIS A 13 24.65 7.30 14.45
N GLN A 14 24.17 6.16 13.90
CA GLN A 14 24.73 4.82 14.11
C GLN A 14 24.61 4.26 15.55
N GLU A 15 24.11 5.04 16.50
CA GLU A 15 23.82 4.59 17.86
C GLU A 15 22.38 4.03 17.97
N LEU A 16 22.20 3.03 18.83
CA LEU A 16 20.89 2.43 19.07
C LEU A 16 19.96 3.45 19.73
N PHE A 17 18.91 3.84 18.99
CA PHE A 17 17.90 4.77 19.50
C PHE A 17 16.73 4.04 20.14
N ILE A 18 16.08 3.13 19.40
CA ILE A 18 14.92 2.41 19.89
C ILE A 18 14.92 0.96 19.37
N ASP A 19 14.53 0.04 20.24
CA ASP A 19 14.36 -1.39 19.99
C ASP A 19 13.16 -1.91 20.79
N PRO A 20 12.75 -3.17 20.67
CA PRO A 20 11.60 -3.72 21.41
C PRO A 20 11.69 -3.55 22.93
N LYS A 21 12.89 -3.62 23.51
CA LYS A 21 13.09 -3.47 24.96
C LYS A 21 12.86 -2.02 25.41
N ARG A 22 13.40 -1.06 24.65
CA ARG A 22 13.24 0.38 24.92
C ARG A 22 11.80 0.83 24.67
N VAL A 23 11.15 0.32 23.61
CA VAL A 23 9.72 0.56 23.35
C VAL A 23 8.88 0.07 24.53
N ARG A 24 9.10 -1.16 24.99
CA ARG A 24 8.37 -1.71 26.12
C ARG A 24 8.53 -0.85 27.36
N LEU A 25 9.75 -0.41 27.66
CA LEU A 25 10.01 0.49 28.80
C LEU A 25 9.25 1.81 28.67
N LEU A 26 9.25 2.45 27.49
CA LEU A 26 8.51 3.69 27.27
C LEU A 26 6.99 3.48 27.36
N LYS A 27 6.46 2.37 26.83
CA LYS A 27 5.03 2.02 26.95
C LYS A 27 4.64 1.86 28.43
N GLU A 28 5.45 1.16 29.22
CA GLU A 28 5.20 1.00 30.66
C GLU A 28 5.28 2.34 31.42
N ILE A 29 6.21 3.24 31.09
CA ILE A 29 6.26 4.58 31.68
C ILE A 29 4.99 5.37 31.35
N LYS A 30 4.49 5.27 30.11
CA LYS A 30 3.25 5.92 29.70
C LYS A 30 2.05 5.48 30.55
N GLU A 31 1.98 4.19 30.88
CA GLU A 31 0.85 3.60 31.62
C GLU A 31 0.94 3.87 33.14
N CYS A 32 2.12 3.69 33.75
CA CYS A 32 2.24 3.74 35.21
C CYS A 32 2.79 5.07 35.75
N GLY A 33 3.35 5.94 34.91
CA GLY A 33 3.89 7.24 35.34
C GLY A 33 5.14 7.16 36.25
N SER A 34 5.79 6.00 36.36
CA SER A 34 6.92 5.75 37.26
C SER A 34 7.98 4.89 36.59
N ILE A 35 9.22 5.41 36.49
CA ILE A 35 10.35 4.65 35.93
C ILE A 35 10.62 3.38 36.72
N ASN A 36 10.50 3.41 38.06
CA ASN A 36 10.73 2.25 38.89
C ASN A 36 9.70 1.14 38.64
N GLN A 37 8.42 1.51 38.56
CA GLN A 37 7.37 0.54 38.28
C GLN A 37 7.45 0.04 36.81
N ALA A 38 7.73 0.93 35.89
CA ALA A 38 7.94 0.58 34.47
C ALA A 38 9.10 -0.40 34.27
N ALA A 39 10.20 -0.22 34.97
CA ALA A 39 11.34 -1.14 34.95
C ALA A 39 10.93 -2.55 35.39
N LYS A 40 10.18 -2.66 36.49
CA LYS A 40 9.66 -3.95 37.00
C LYS A 40 8.74 -4.61 35.95
N ASN A 41 7.79 -3.86 35.40
CA ASN A 41 6.84 -4.36 34.42
C ASN A 41 7.56 -4.79 33.11
N ALA A 42 8.56 -4.01 32.67
CA ALA A 42 9.39 -4.31 31.52
C ALA A 42 10.42 -5.43 31.73
N LYS A 43 10.52 -5.95 32.99
CA LYS A 43 11.48 -7.00 33.41
C LYS A 43 12.93 -6.58 33.18
N VAL A 44 13.26 -5.33 33.47
CA VAL A 44 14.63 -4.79 33.48
C VAL A 44 14.98 -4.23 34.85
N SER A 45 16.27 -4.17 35.20
CA SER A 45 16.69 -3.53 36.44
C SER A 45 16.44 -2.01 36.37
N TYR A 46 16.22 -1.38 37.50
CA TYR A 46 16.06 0.07 37.57
C TYR A 46 17.27 0.82 36.99
N LYS A 47 18.48 0.32 37.24
CA LYS A 47 19.71 0.87 36.65
C LYS A 47 19.68 0.77 35.12
N SER A 48 19.37 -0.41 34.57
CA SER A 48 19.28 -0.60 33.12
C SER A 48 18.20 0.29 32.49
N ALA A 49 17.06 0.50 33.17
CA ALA A 49 16.03 1.41 32.69
C ALA A 49 16.56 2.84 32.56
N TRP A 50 17.29 3.34 33.57
CA TRP A 50 17.92 4.66 33.48
C TRP A 50 18.98 4.74 32.41
N ASP A 51 19.87 3.73 32.29
CA ASP A 51 20.90 3.69 31.24
C ASP A 51 20.26 3.73 29.86
N HIS A 52 19.16 3.01 29.64
CA HIS A 52 18.41 3.05 28.36
C HIS A 52 17.80 4.42 28.09
N LEU A 53 17.15 5.03 29.09
CA LEU A 53 16.51 6.34 28.93
C LEU A 53 17.53 7.44 28.69
N GLU A 54 18.66 7.43 29.39
CA GLU A 54 19.74 8.38 29.21
C GLU A 54 20.38 8.24 27.83
N ALA A 55 20.71 7.01 27.41
CA ALA A 55 21.24 6.74 26.07
C ALA A 55 20.31 7.22 24.96
N MET A 56 18.99 6.98 25.09
CA MET A 56 18.01 7.49 24.14
C MET A 56 17.93 9.02 24.13
N ASN A 57 17.85 9.65 25.30
CA ASN A 57 17.75 11.11 25.39
C ASN A 57 19.00 11.82 24.86
N LYS A 58 20.18 11.23 24.99
CA LYS A 58 21.45 11.80 24.50
C LYS A 58 21.45 11.99 22.98
N ILE A 59 20.86 11.06 22.23
CA ILE A 59 20.83 11.07 20.77
C ILE A 59 19.50 11.58 20.21
N SER A 60 18.49 11.72 21.04
CA SER A 60 17.16 12.19 20.63
C SER A 60 17.18 13.67 20.30
N PRO A 61 16.54 14.11 19.17
CA PRO A 61 16.44 15.52 18.83
C PRO A 61 15.55 16.33 19.80
N LYS A 62 14.72 15.64 20.62
CA LYS A 62 13.84 16.24 21.63
C LYS A 62 13.77 15.36 22.86
N PRO A 63 13.54 15.93 24.05
CA PRO A 63 13.37 15.15 25.28
C PRO A 63 12.25 14.10 25.12
N LEU A 64 12.48 12.91 25.67
CA LEU A 64 11.50 11.81 25.67
C LEU A 64 10.61 11.84 26.91
N LEU A 65 11.13 12.37 28.02
CA LEU A 65 10.46 12.38 29.33
C LEU A 65 10.28 13.80 29.85
N GLU A 66 9.18 13.99 30.56
CA GLU A 66 8.86 15.15 31.36
C GLU A 66 8.72 14.74 32.82
N ARG A 67 9.28 15.52 33.74
CA ARG A 67 9.09 15.33 35.17
C ARG A 67 7.89 16.14 35.65
N ASN A 68 6.92 15.46 36.22
CA ASN A 68 5.80 16.12 36.87
C ASN A 68 6.27 16.54 38.28
N ILE A 69 6.33 17.85 38.51
CA ILE A 69 6.65 18.40 39.87
C ILE A 69 5.47 18.03 40.74
N GLY A 70 5.74 17.23 41.79
CA GLY A 70 4.71 16.64 42.63
C GLY A 70 3.95 17.65 43.49
N GLY A 71 2.63 17.51 43.47
CA GLY A 71 1.75 17.92 44.52
C GLY A 71 1.70 16.83 45.64
N LYS A 72 0.64 16.84 46.47
CA LYS A 72 0.42 15.99 47.64
C LYS A 72 0.64 14.46 47.45
N ASN A 73 0.79 13.95 46.20
CA ASN A 73 0.95 12.52 45.84
C ASN A 73 2.30 12.16 45.21
N GLY A 74 3.35 12.96 45.35
CA GLY A 74 4.67 12.69 44.78
C GLY A 74 4.80 12.98 43.27
N GLY A 75 6.04 13.32 42.85
CA GLY A 75 6.34 13.60 41.44
C GLY A 75 6.34 12.33 40.58
N GLY A 76 5.79 12.39 39.38
CA GLY A 76 5.78 11.31 38.39
C GLY A 76 6.66 11.63 37.19
N THR A 77 6.77 10.68 36.28
CA THR A 77 7.41 10.84 34.97
C THR A 77 6.39 10.56 33.88
N SER A 78 6.25 11.46 32.93
CA SER A 78 5.39 11.28 31.77
C SER A 78 6.18 11.33 30.47
N LEU A 79 5.63 10.75 29.41
CA LEU A 79 6.19 10.87 28.08
C LEU A 79 5.85 12.25 27.48
N THR A 80 6.83 12.86 26.84
CA THR A 80 6.59 14.04 26.00
C THR A 80 5.70 13.71 24.82
N THR A 81 5.13 14.74 24.16
CA THR A 81 4.40 14.57 22.90
C THR A 81 5.29 13.92 21.83
N TYR A 82 6.58 14.25 21.81
CA TYR A 82 7.54 13.63 20.88
C TYR A 82 7.69 12.13 21.14
N ALA A 83 7.86 11.71 22.39
CA ALA A 83 7.98 10.28 22.74
C ALA A 83 6.69 9.49 22.44
N LYS A 84 5.52 10.10 22.67
CA LYS A 84 4.22 9.49 22.30
C LYS A 84 4.12 9.26 20.79
N ARG A 85 4.51 10.25 19.98
CA ARG A 85 4.56 10.12 18.51
C ARG A 85 5.60 9.10 18.05
N LEU A 86 6.74 9.00 18.73
CA LEU A 86 7.76 7.99 18.45
C LEU A 86 7.21 6.58 18.65
N LEU A 87 6.46 6.33 19.73
CA LEU A 87 5.80 5.04 19.96
C LEU A 87 4.77 4.74 18.87
N GLN A 88 3.95 5.72 18.50
CA GLN A 88 2.97 5.55 17.40
C GLN A 88 3.66 5.19 16.08
N LEU A 89 4.77 5.88 15.76
CA LEU A 89 5.56 5.58 14.56
C LEU A 89 6.14 4.15 14.64
N TYR A 90 6.67 3.76 15.79
CA TYR A 90 7.22 2.43 15.99
C TYR A 90 6.15 1.36 15.76
N ASP A 91 4.97 1.49 16.38
CA ASP A 91 3.85 0.57 16.22
C ASP A 91 3.40 0.48 14.75
N LEU A 92 3.35 1.61 14.03
CA LEU A 92 3.01 1.65 12.60
C LEU A 92 4.04 0.91 11.75
N LEU A 93 5.33 1.12 12.00
CA LEU A 93 6.43 0.45 11.29
C LEU A 93 6.45 -1.06 11.58
N GLU A 94 6.19 -1.45 12.83
CA GLU A 94 6.11 -2.86 13.23
C GLU A 94 4.97 -3.57 12.47
N GLN A 95 3.76 -3.00 12.46
CA GLN A 95 2.63 -3.52 11.69
C GLN A 95 2.93 -3.59 10.18
N THR A 96 3.55 -2.54 9.63
CA THR A 96 3.92 -2.50 8.22
C THR A 96 4.92 -3.61 7.87
N GLN A 97 5.88 -3.85 8.74
CA GLN A 97 6.88 -4.90 8.60
C GLN A 97 6.26 -6.30 8.63
N GLU A 98 5.33 -6.55 9.56
CA GLU A 98 4.59 -7.82 9.64
C GLU A 98 3.78 -8.07 8.36
N HIS A 99 3.03 -7.06 7.89
CA HIS A 99 2.28 -7.16 6.63
C HIS A 99 3.21 -7.41 5.44
N ALA A 100 4.33 -6.66 5.35
CA ALA A 100 5.30 -6.84 4.27
C ALA A 100 5.92 -8.24 4.26
N PHE A 101 6.13 -8.84 5.43
CA PHE A 101 6.69 -10.19 5.52
C PHE A 101 5.74 -11.26 4.96
N HIS A 102 4.43 -11.07 5.05
CA HIS A 102 3.44 -11.99 4.49
C HIS A 102 3.51 -12.11 2.96
N ILE A 103 4.07 -11.10 2.27
CA ILE A 103 4.25 -11.15 0.81
C ILE A 103 5.15 -12.32 0.39
N LEU A 104 6.11 -12.73 1.24
CA LEU A 104 6.97 -13.88 0.93
C LEU A 104 6.21 -15.20 0.79
N GLN A 105 4.97 -15.28 1.24
CA GLN A 105 4.12 -16.46 1.12
C GLN A 105 3.35 -16.49 -0.21
N ASP A 106 3.29 -15.38 -0.93
CA ASP A 106 2.61 -15.25 -2.22
C ASP A 106 3.65 -15.10 -3.35
N GLU A 107 4.00 -16.21 -3.98
CA GLU A 107 5.00 -16.26 -5.05
C GLU A 107 4.57 -15.49 -6.31
N THR A 108 3.30 -15.11 -6.41
CA THR A 108 2.78 -14.33 -7.56
C THR A 108 3.15 -12.85 -7.48
N ILE A 109 3.60 -12.36 -6.32
CA ILE A 109 3.95 -10.96 -6.12
C ILE A 109 5.42 -10.72 -6.47
N PRO A 110 5.72 -9.89 -7.49
CA PRO A 110 7.10 -9.59 -7.84
C PRO A 110 7.73 -8.68 -6.76
N LEU A 111 8.76 -9.18 -6.08
CA LEU A 111 9.48 -8.43 -5.04
C LEU A 111 10.45 -7.36 -5.61
N ASN A 112 10.65 -7.32 -6.92
CA ASN A 112 11.43 -6.28 -7.60
C ASN A 112 10.64 -4.99 -7.87
N SER A 113 9.33 -4.99 -7.63
CA SER A 113 8.47 -3.80 -7.72
C SER A 113 7.99 -3.38 -6.34
N LEU A 114 8.53 -2.25 -5.85
CA LEU A 114 8.09 -1.67 -4.58
C LEU A 114 6.61 -1.26 -4.62
N LEU A 115 6.13 -0.76 -5.78
CA LEU A 115 4.74 -0.37 -5.96
C LEU A 115 3.81 -1.59 -5.83
N SER A 116 4.11 -2.66 -6.58
CA SER A 116 3.30 -3.89 -6.56
C SER A 116 3.27 -4.50 -5.16
N ALA A 117 4.43 -4.67 -4.53
CA ALA A 117 4.53 -5.18 -3.18
C ALA A 117 3.72 -4.31 -2.19
N THR A 118 3.95 -2.97 -2.17
CA THR A 118 3.26 -2.06 -1.25
C THR A 118 1.75 -2.08 -1.47
N ALA A 119 1.28 -2.05 -2.70
CA ALA A 119 -0.15 -2.08 -3.01
C ALA A 119 -0.82 -3.36 -2.48
N LYS A 120 -0.18 -4.51 -2.64
CA LYS A 120 -0.73 -5.80 -2.20
C LYS A 120 -0.90 -5.90 -0.68
N PHE A 121 0.04 -5.39 0.13
CA PHE A 121 -0.08 -5.49 1.58
C PHE A 121 -0.77 -4.30 2.25
N SER A 122 -0.87 -3.14 1.60
CA SER A 122 -1.38 -1.92 2.26
C SER A 122 -2.60 -1.29 1.60
N LEU A 123 -2.98 -1.72 0.39
CA LEU A 123 -4.10 -1.12 -0.34
C LEU A 123 -5.22 -2.12 -0.58
N GLN A 124 -6.42 -1.78 -0.12
CA GLN A 124 -7.66 -2.44 -0.53
C GLN A 124 -8.49 -1.47 -1.37
N SER A 125 -9.00 -1.95 -2.49
CA SER A 125 -9.81 -1.15 -3.41
C SER A 125 -11.07 -1.90 -3.83
N SER A 126 -12.15 -1.17 -4.08
CA SER A 126 -13.38 -1.71 -4.68
C SER A 126 -13.27 -1.93 -6.20
N ALA A 127 -12.15 -1.54 -6.82
CA ALA A 127 -11.88 -1.83 -8.21
C ALA A 127 -11.52 -3.31 -8.37
N ARG A 128 -12.29 -4.04 -9.16
CA ARG A 128 -12.07 -5.47 -9.44
C ARG A 128 -10.89 -5.68 -10.38
N ASN A 129 -10.64 -4.72 -11.26
CA ASN A 129 -9.53 -4.75 -12.21
C ASN A 129 -8.38 -3.90 -11.65
N GLN A 130 -7.25 -4.55 -11.36
CA GLN A 130 -6.07 -3.92 -10.79
C GLN A 130 -4.83 -4.52 -11.46
N PHE A 131 -4.04 -3.68 -12.12
CA PHE A 131 -2.86 -4.08 -12.88
C PHE A 131 -1.68 -3.19 -12.52
N PHE A 132 -0.48 -3.70 -12.73
CA PHE A 132 0.75 -2.95 -12.60
C PHE A 132 1.42 -2.84 -13.96
N GLY A 133 1.93 -1.67 -14.27
CA GLY A 133 2.59 -1.42 -15.54
C GLY A 133 3.54 -0.25 -15.49
N LYS A 134 4.13 0.07 -16.63
CA LYS A 134 5.05 1.19 -16.79
C LYS A 134 4.51 2.17 -17.83
N VAL A 135 4.68 3.45 -17.53
CA VAL A 135 4.34 4.51 -18.49
C VAL A 135 5.21 4.36 -19.75
N ALA A 136 4.60 4.10 -20.88
CA ALA A 136 5.29 4.01 -22.17
C ALA A 136 5.45 5.38 -22.83
N SER A 137 4.39 6.18 -22.81
CA SER A 137 4.39 7.54 -23.35
C SER A 137 3.26 8.37 -22.73
N GLN A 138 3.35 9.68 -22.91
CA GLN A 138 2.27 10.60 -22.57
C GLN A 138 2.20 11.72 -23.60
N HIS A 139 1.01 12.18 -23.92
CA HIS A 139 0.79 13.31 -24.81
C HIS A 139 -0.47 14.08 -24.42
N ILE A 140 -0.54 15.33 -24.81
CA ILE A 140 -1.63 16.23 -24.47
C ILE A 140 -2.61 16.27 -25.63
N VAL A 141 -3.89 16.07 -25.34
CA VAL A 141 -5.00 16.23 -26.27
C VAL A 141 -6.10 17.02 -25.56
N ASP A 142 -6.52 18.13 -26.11
CA ASP A 142 -7.65 18.95 -25.62
C ASP A 142 -7.63 19.19 -24.10
N SER A 143 -6.49 19.64 -23.55
CA SER A 143 -6.27 19.88 -22.11
C SER A 143 -6.23 18.64 -21.20
N ARG A 144 -6.26 17.44 -21.76
CA ARG A 144 -6.09 16.17 -21.04
C ARG A 144 -4.74 15.55 -21.37
N CYS A 145 -4.22 14.80 -20.42
CA CYS A 145 -3.03 13.99 -20.60
C CYS A 145 -3.46 12.55 -20.90
N ILE A 146 -3.16 12.08 -22.10
CA ILE A 146 -3.34 10.68 -22.48
C ILE A 146 -2.04 9.94 -22.17
N VAL A 147 -2.12 8.96 -21.30
CA VAL A 147 -0.99 8.16 -20.84
C VAL A 147 -1.14 6.75 -21.39
N ALA A 148 -0.16 6.30 -22.15
CA ALA A 148 -0.06 4.91 -22.59
C ALA A 148 0.74 4.12 -21.55
N VAL A 149 0.20 3.00 -21.08
CA VAL A 149 0.82 2.17 -20.05
C VAL A 149 1.03 0.76 -20.58
N ASN A 150 2.27 0.30 -20.57
CA ASN A 150 2.62 -1.09 -20.85
C ASN A 150 2.35 -1.93 -19.61
N ILE A 151 1.50 -2.94 -19.75
CA ILE A 151 1.22 -3.98 -18.77
C ILE A 151 1.78 -5.28 -19.34
N GLN A 152 2.45 -6.07 -18.52
CA GLN A 152 2.97 -7.36 -18.95
C GLN A 152 1.82 -8.24 -19.48
N ASP A 153 2.06 -8.97 -20.56
CA ASP A 153 1.10 -9.84 -21.25
C ASP A 153 -0.13 -9.13 -21.84
N LEU A 154 -0.22 -7.80 -21.78
CA LEU A 154 -1.25 -7.07 -22.51
C LEU A 154 -0.82 -6.87 -23.98
N PRO A 155 -1.68 -7.18 -24.98
CA PRO A 155 -1.29 -7.17 -26.38
C PRO A 155 -0.86 -5.79 -26.91
N HIS A 156 -1.38 -4.72 -26.33
CA HIS A 156 -1.00 -3.34 -26.65
C HIS A 156 -1.15 -2.44 -25.40
N PRO A 157 -0.51 -1.25 -25.37
CA PRO A 157 -0.59 -0.35 -24.23
C PRO A 157 -2.03 0.01 -23.89
N LEU A 158 -2.32 0.07 -22.59
CA LEU A 158 -3.59 0.61 -22.09
C LEU A 158 -3.52 2.14 -22.05
N HIS A 159 -4.49 2.80 -22.66
CA HIS A 159 -4.57 4.25 -22.69
C HIS A 159 -5.43 4.77 -21.54
N VAL A 160 -4.93 5.78 -20.84
CA VAL A 160 -5.60 6.40 -19.69
C VAL A 160 -5.67 7.90 -19.90
N SER A 161 -6.86 8.48 -19.76
CA SER A 161 -7.09 9.91 -19.91
C SER A 161 -7.25 10.57 -18.55
N ILE A 162 -6.29 11.42 -18.18
CA ILE A 162 -6.30 12.15 -16.91
C ILE A 162 -6.15 13.66 -17.13
N THR A 163 -6.44 14.44 -16.09
CA THR A 163 -6.19 15.88 -16.15
C THR A 163 -4.69 16.19 -16.10
N MET A 164 -4.26 17.29 -16.69
CA MET A 164 -2.87 17.77 -16.59
C MET A 164 -2.41 17.90 -15.14
N ARG A 165 -3.25 18.46 -14.27
CA ARG A 165 -2.98 18.56 -12.84
C ARG A 165 -2.73 17.21 -12.17
N SER A 166 -3.43 16.16 -12.62
CA SER A 166 -3.20 14.80 -12.12
C SER A 166 -1.88 14.24 -12.61
N ALA A 167 -1.52 14.44 -13.87
CA ALA A 167 -0.24 14.01 -14.44
C ALA A 167 0.95 14.66 -13.70
N GLU A 168 0.88 15.96 -13.47
CA GLU A 168 1.88 16.71 -12.69
C GLU A 168 1.99 16.20 -11.25
N ARG A 169 0.85 16.03 -10.55
CA ARG A 169 0.81 15.51 -9.18
C ARG A 169 1.42 14.12 -9.07
N LEU A 170 1.16 13.27 -10.03
CA LEU A 170 1.71 11.91 -10.09
C LEU A 170 3.17 11.91 -10.58
N ARG A 171 3.70 13.04 -11.07
CA ARG A 171 5.05 13.17 -11.64
C ARG A 171 5.33 12.07 -12.65
N LEU A 172 4.41 11.90 -13.61
CA LEU A 172 4.52 10.85 -14.61
C LEU A 172 5.70 11.14 -15.55
N ILE A 173 6.53 10.14 -15.74
CA ILE A 173 7.63 10.09 -16.72
C ILE A 173 7.64 8.71 -17.35
N THR A 174 8.24 8.57 -18.51
CA THR A 174 8.45 7.26 -19.16
C THR A 174 9.16 6.29 -18.22
N GLU A 175 8.80 5.02 -18.26
CA GLU A 175 9.26 3.92 -17.38
C GLU A 175 8.84 4.03 -15.91
N LYS A 176 8.10 5.06 -15.51
CA LYS A 176 7.56 5.11 -14.15
C LYS A 176 6.54 4.01 -13.94
N GLU A 177 6.69 3.28 -12.82
CA GLU A 177 5.72 2.27 -12.41
C GLU A 177 4.42 2.93 -11.95
N VAL A 178 3.30 2.39 -12.44
CA VAL A 178 1.95 2.81 -12.11
C VAL A 178 1.06 1.60 -11.83
N MET A 179 0.13 1.78 -10.91
CA MET A 179 -1.00 0.89 -10.70
C MET A 179 -2.20 1.44 -11.45
N ILE A 180 -2.85 0.58 -12.20
CA ILE A 180 -4.05 0.87 -12.99
C ILE A 180 -5.23 0.21 -12.32
N MET A 181 -6.30 0.96 -12.11
CA MET A 181 -7.52 0.46 -11.49
C MET A 181 -8.76 0.91 -12.24
N PHE A 182 -9.69 -0.03 -12.45
CA PHE A 182 -11.03 0.29 -12.98
C PHE A 182 -12.06 -0.71 -12.46
N LYS A 183 -13.30 -0.27 -12.35
CA LYS A 183 -14.40 -1.09 -11.84
C LYS A 183 -14.96 -2.02 -12.90
N ALA A 184 -15.50 -3.17 -12.51
CA ALA A 184 -16.17 -4.11 -13.41
C ALA A 184 -17.29 -3.47 -14.25
N PRO A 185 -18.15 -2.57 -13.75
CA PRO A 185 -19.16 -1.90 -14.56
C PRO A 185 -18.61 -0.96 -15.66
N TRP A 186 -17.32 -0.64 -15.62
CA TRP A 186 -16.67 0.21 -16.63
C TRP A 186 -16.08 -0.58 -17.79
N VAL A 187 -16.10 -1.92 -17.69
CA VAL A 187 -15.73 -2.82 -18.79
C VAL A 187 -16.97 -3.11 -19.61
N LYS A 188 -17.02 -2.61 -20.82
CA LYS A 188 -18.10 -2.87 -21.77
C LYS A 188 -17.81 -4.16 -22.52
N ILE A 189 -18.79 -5.06 -22.61
CA ILE A 189 -18.74 -6.29 -23.40
C ILE A 189 -19.62 -6.11 -24.65
N SER A 190 -19.13 -6.53 -25.81
CA SER A 190 -19.87 -6.51 -27.07
C SER A 190 -19.61 -7.77 -27.90
N ALA A 191 -20.61 -8.20 -28.69
CA ALA A 191 -20.45 -9.31 -29.63
C ALA A 191 -19.64 -8.90 -30.86
N THR A 192 -19.62 -7.60 -31.19
CA THR A 192 -18.90 -7.03 -32.34
C THR A 192 -17.93 -5.94 -31.86
N PRO A 193 -16.87 -5.66 -32.64
CA PRO A 193 -15.96 -4.58 -32.29
C PRO A 193 -16.71 -3.24 -32.19
N LEU A 194 -16.37 -2.46 -31.18
CA LEU A 194 -16.88 -1.10 -31.00
C LEU A 194 -16.09 -0.13 -31.89
N GLU A 195 -16.64 1.05 -32.14
CA GLU A 195 -15.98 2.09 -32.99
C GLU A 195 -14.74 2.69 -32.29
N GLU A 196 -14.67 2.59 -30.98
CA GLU A 196 -13.55 3.04 -30.17
C GLU A 196 -12.28 2.24 -30.50
N LYS A 197 -11.19 2.95 -30.81
CA LYS A 197 -9.91 2.31 -31.18
C LYS A 197 -9.01 2.05 -30.00
N ASN A 198 -9.15 2.81 -28.91
CA ASN A 198 -8.32 2.68 -27.72
C ASN A 198 -8.95 1.69 -26.73
N ASN A 199 -8.12 0.89 -26.05
CA ASN A 199 -8.55 -0.08 -25.04
C ASN A 199 -9.64 -1.05 -25.51
N LEU A 200 -9.56 -1.44 -26.78
CA LEU A 200 -10.44 -2.45 -27.39
C LEU A 200 -9.67 -3.77 -27.50
N PHE A 201 -10.21 -4.83 -26.91
CA PHE A 201 -9.56 -6.13 -26.80
C PHE A 201 -10.49 -7.25 -27.24
N GLN A 202 -9.96 -8.23 -27.96
CA GLN A 202 -10.64 -9.51 -28.16
C GLN A 202 -10.48 -10.39 -26.91
N ALA A 203 -11.52 -11.09 -26.52
CA ALA A 203 -11.52 -11.89 -25.31
C ALA A 203 -12.52 -13.04 -25.37
N THR A 204 -12.42 -13.97 -24.42
CA THR A 204 -13.34 -15.10 -24.26
C THR A 204 -13.87 -15.12 -22.82
N ILE A 205 -15.17 -15.31 -22.64
CA ILE A 205 -15.79 -15.40 -21.32
C ILE A 205 -15.41 -16.74 -20.67
N LEU A 206 -14.67 -16.68 -19.55
CA LEU A 206 -14.24 -17.87 -18.81
C LEU A 206 -15.29 -18.34 -17.80
N SER A 207 -15.91 -17.41 -17.08
CA SER A 207 -16.91 -17.72 -16.07
C SER A 207 -17.87 -16.56 -15.86
N MET A 208 -19.04 -16.87 -15.35
CA MET A 208 -20.08 -15.90 -15.01
C MET A 208 -20.69 -16.27 -13.66
N GLN A 209 -20.73 -15.33 -12.73
CA GLN A 209 -21.32 -15.51 -11.41
C GLN A 209 -21.75 -14.17 -10.80
N ASN A 210 -22.92 -14.10 -10.18
CA ASN A 210 -23.40 -12.92 -9.45
C ASN A 210 -23.30 -11.60 -10.23
N GLU A 211 -23.78 -11.60 -11.49
CA GLU A 211 -23.73 -10.44 -12.39
C GLU A 211 -22.32 -9.95 -12.74
N GLU A 212 -21.31 -10.78 -12.51
CA GLU A 212 -19.93 -10.57 -12.95
C GLU A 212 -19.50 -11.66 -13.94
N ALA A 213 -18.72 -11.27 -14.94
CA ALA A 213 -18.03 -12.16 -15.84
C ALA A 213 -16.52 -11.99 -15.71
N ILE A 214 -15.80 -13.10 -15.67
CA ILE A 214 -14.34 -13.13 -15.86
C ILE A 214 -14.09 -13.41 -17.33
N VAL A 215 -13.34 -12.53 -17.94
CA VAL A 215 -13.11 -12.53 -19.39
C VAL A 215 -11.62 -12.48 -19.66
N GLN A 216 -11.08 -13.51 -20.30
CA GLN A 216 -9.66 -13.60 -20.65
C GLN A 216 -9.40 -12.98 -22.01
N LEU A 217 -8.39 -12.12 -22.09
CA LEU A 217 -7.95 -11.53 -23.35
C LEU A 217 -7.33 -12.60 -24.25
N LYS A 218 -7.57 -12.51 -25.56
CA LYS A 218 -6.95 -13.42 -26.54
C LYS A 218 -5.43 -13.25 -26.57
N ASP A 219 -4.72 -14.36 -26.67
CA ASP A 219 -3.25 -14.43 -26.70
C ASP A 219 -2.57 -13.79 -25.47
N SER A 220 -3.26 -13.80 -24.33
CA SER A 220 -2.81 -13.17 -23.09
C SER A 220 -3.25 -13.98 -21.88
N SER A 221 -2.47 -13.89 -20.78
CA SER A 221 -2.86 -14.43 -19.48
C SER A 221 -3.75 -13.47 -18.68
N ILE A 222 -4.01 -12.28 -19.21
CA ILE A 222 -4.75 -11.22 -18.50
C ILE A 222 -6.24 -11.50 -18.52
N GLU A 223 -6.84 -11.39 -17.35
CA GLU A 223 -8.28 -11.48 -17.14
C GLU A 223 -8.86 -10.13 -16.71
N PHE A 224 -10.00 -9.75 -17.29
CA PHE A 224 -10.80 -8.63 -16.83
C PHE A 224 -12.07 -9.14 -16.15
N CYS A 225 -12.46 -8.45 -15.09
CA CYS A 225 -13.78 -8.61 -14.49
C CYS A 225 -14.70 -7.55 -15.06
N ALA A 226 -15.83 -7.96 -15.64
CA ALA A 226 -16.85 -7.09 -16.20
C ALA A 226 -18.19 -7.35 -15.52
N SER A 227 -19.03 -6.32 -15.38
CA SER A 227 -20.42 -6.51 -14.96
C SER A 227 -21.29 -6.91 -16.14
N ILE A 228 -22.17 -7.89 -15.91
CA ILE A 228 -23.13 -8.40 -16.90
C ILE A 228 -24.53 -8.42 -16.27
N HIS A 229 -25.55 -8.42 -17.13
CA HIS A 229 -26.92 -8.65 -16.70
C HIS A 229 -27.44 -9.96 -17.29
N SER A 230 -28.33 -10.62 -16.56
CA SER A 230 -28.93 -11.92 -16.99
C SER A 230 -29.69 -11.80 -18.34
N GLN A 231 -30.13 -10.58 -18.70
CA GLN A 231 -30.81 -10.29 -19.96
C GLN A 231 -29.86 -10.21 -21.16
N ASP A 232 -28.55 -10.08 -20.95
CA ASP A 232 -27.56 -9.87 -22.03
C ASP A 232 -27.33 -11.12 -22.88
N GLY A 233 -27.70 -12.30 -22.37
CA GLY A 233 -27.64 -13.57 -23.10
C GLY A 233 -26.23 -14.12 -23.33
N TRP A 234 -25.23 -13.62 -22.60
CA TRP A 234 -23.84 -14.08 -22.67
C TRP A 234 -23.70 -15.55 -22.25
N LYS A 235 -22.68 -16.24 -22.77
CA LYS A 235 -22.37 -17.62 -22.45
C LYS A 235 -20.88 -17.82 -22.16
N VAL A 236 -20.58 -18.74 -21.26
CA VAL A 236 -19.21 -19.20 -21.02
C VAL A 236 -18.64 -19.82 -22.30
N GLY A 237 -17.42 -19.49 -22.62
CA GLY A 237 -16.74 -19.90 -23.86
C GLY A 237 -17.04 -18.99 -25.06
N GLN A 238 -17.89 -17.99 -24.92
CA GLN A 238 -18.20 -17.06 -26.00
C GLN A 238 -17.08 -16.05 -26.23
N ASP A 239 -16.70 -15.86 -27.50
CA ASP A 239 -15.80 -14.79 -27.92
C ASP A 239 -16.53 -13.46 -27.94
N VAL A 240 -15.87 -12.44 -27.41
CA VAL A 240 -16.42 -11.09 -27.22
C VAL A 240 -15.36 -10.03 -27.46
N TRP A 241 -15.80 -8.80 -27.55
CA TRP A 241 -14.95 -7.61 -27.51
C TRP A 241 -15.13 -6.90 -26.18
N LEU A 242 -14.02 -6.46 -25.60
CA LEU A 242 -13.99 -5.65 -24.38
C LEU A 242 -13.50 -4.26 -24.69
N HIS A 243 -14.12 -3.28 -24.09
CA HIS A 243 -13.68 -1.89 -24.14
C HIS A 243 -13.71 -1.28 -22.74
N VAL A 244 -12.68 -0.49 -22.43
CA VAL A 244 -12.60 0.33 -21.21
C VAL A 244 -12.33 1.76 -21.62
N ASP A 245 -13.26 2.66 -21.26
CA ASP A 245 -13.11 4.08 -21.53
C ASP A 245 -11.85 4.62 -20.80
N PRO A 246 -10.89 5.24 -21.53
CA PRO A 246 -9.69 5.83 -20.95
C PRO A 246 -9.96 6.78 -19.77
N GLU A 247 -11.10 7.45 -19.74
CA GLU A 247 -11.48 8.39 -18.68
C GLU A 247 -11.94 7.72 -17.39
N GLN A 248 -12.34 6.46 -17.46
CA GLN A 248 -12.78 5.66 -16.30
C GLN A 248 -11.65 4.91 -15.63
N ILE A 249 -10.42 5.04 -16.13
CA ILE A 249 -9.25 4.37 -15.58
C ILE A 249 -8.53 5.28 -14.58
N ILE A 250 -8.25 4.74 -13.40
CA ILE A 250 -7.54 5.43 -12.34
C ILE A 250 -6.07 5.01 -12.36
N LEU A 251 -5.17 5.98 -12.29
CA LEU A 251 -3.73 5.76 -12.09
C LEU A 251 -3.32 6.09 -10.65
N ALA A 252 -2.51 5.22 -10.07
CA ALA A 252 -1.83 5.45 -8.80
C ALA A 252 -0.34 5.11 -8.92
N THR A 253 0.50 5.75 -8.11
CA THR A 253 1.94 5.46 -8.02
C THR A 253 2.47 5.84 -6.65
N LEU A 254 3.66 5.37 -6.30
CA LEU A 254 4.37 5.83 -5.10
C LEU A 254 4.92 7.25 -5.30
N LYS A 255 5.02 7.98 -4.19
CA LYS A 255 5.60 9.33 -4.16
C LYS A 255 7.10 9.32 -4.39
#